data_a05528534e3baa297721a3ee0d4f7d48
#
_entry.id   a05528534e3baa297721a3ee0d4f7d48
#
_cell.length_a   1.000
_cell.length_b   1.000
_cell.length_c   1.000
_cell.angle_alpha   90.00
_cell.angle_beta   90.00
_cell.angle_gamma   90.00
#
_symmetry.space_group_name_H-M   'P 1'
#
loop_
_entity.id
_entity.type
_entity.pdbx_description
1 polymer ?
#
loop_
_entity_poly.entity_id
_entity_poly.type
_entity_poly.pdbx_seq_one_letter_code
_entity_poly.pdbx_strand_id
1 'polypeptide(L)'
;TPEMLGTLFEELITGRHEQGAYYTPAYVVSYMSKESIKRYLGANGILLSKDLIGTIDASNPYTGDAQQILELLKNVKIIDPACGSGAYLVGFVNEIMRLYCTLSPDADSHSIFAFKKHCVSKCIFGVDLEEYAVQIAQLRLWLSLISQAVDPMPLPHIDLNIVVGDSISGPNPGKHYLWPADQKSAL
;
A
#
# COMPACT_ATOMS: atom_id res chain seq x y z
N THR A 1 -2.30 -16.12 5.65
CA THR A 1 -1.78 -14.73 5.63
C THR A 1 -2.06 -14.09 4.29
N PRO A 2 -2.15 -12.75 4.18
CA PRO A 2 -2.34 -12.04 2.92
C PRO A 2 -1.27 -12.38 1.86
N GLU A 3 -0.03 -12.64 2.29
CA GLU A 3 1.09 -13.04 1.43
C GLU A 3 0.84 -14.41 0.79
N MET A 4 0.36 -15.38 1.55
CA MET A 4 0.09 -16.74 1.08
C MET A 4 -0.98 -16.74 -0.03
N LEU A 5 -2.00 -15.89 0.07
CA LEU A 5 -3.02 -15.73 -0.96
C LEU A 5 -2.43 -15.24 -2.28
N GLY A 6 -1.53 -14.27 -2.24
CA GLY A 6 -0.82 -13.79 -3.43
C GLY A 6 -0.01 -14.89 -4.11
N THR A 7 0.79 -15.62 -3.33
CA THR A 7 1.61 -16.72 -3.84
C THR A 7 0.75 -17.81 -4.48
N LEU A 8 -0.31 -18.27 -3.80
CA LEU A 8 -1.22 -19.28 -4.33
C LEU A 8 -1.91 -18.83 -5.61
N PHE A 9 -2.36 -17.57 -5.67
CA PHE A 9 -2.99 -17.03 -6.86
C PHE A 9 -2.01 -17.04 -8.05
N GLU A 10 -0.80 -16.54 -7.85
CA GLU A 10 0.22 -16.47 -8.89
C GLU A 10 0.73 -17.85 -9.32
N GLU A 11 0.68 -18.86 -8.45
CA GLU A 11 0.98 -20.25 -8.80
C GLU A 11 -0.14 -20.95 -9.58
N LEU A 12 -1.41 -20.56 -9.34
CA LEU A 12 -2.58 -21.20 -9.93
C LEU A 12 -2.99 -20.61 -11.29
N ILE A 13 -2.48 -19.45 -11.68
CA ILE A 13 -2.78 -18.85 -12.99
C ILE A 13 -2.21 -19.75 -14.10
N THR A 14 -3.10 -20.37 -14.83
CA THR A 14 -2.79 -21.11 -16.07
C THR A 14 -2.42 -20.11 -17.17
N GLY A 15 -1.21 -20.22 -17.75
CA GLY A 15 -0.77 -19.32 -18.82
C GLY A 15 -0.04 -18.05 -18.35
N ARG A 16 0.51 -18.04 -17.11
CA ARG A 16 1.21 -16.89 -16.52
C ARG A 16 2.33 -16.27 -17.40
N HIS A 17 2.98 -17.07 -18.26
CA HIS A 17 3.98 -16.54 -19.19
C HIS A 17 3.37 -15.68 -20.31
N GLU A 18 2.14 -15.99 -20.73
CA GLU A 18 1.43 -15.25 -21.77
C GLU A 18 0.75 -13.99 -21.20
N GLN A 19 0.38 -14.00 -19.93
CA GLN A 19 -0.32 -12.91 -19.24
C GLN A 19 0.62 -12.00 -18.43
N GLY A 20 1.94 -12.31 -18.36
CA GLY A 20 2.90 -11.48 -17.63
C GLY A 20 2.74 -11.49 -16.12
N ALA A 21 2.03 -12.49 -15.56
CA ALA A 21 1.85 -12.63 -14.11
C ALA A 21 3.08 -13.28 -13.47
N TYR A 22 3.87 -12.48 -12.75
CA TYR A 22 5.09 -12.93 -12.07
C TYR A 22 4.99 -12.70 -10.57
N TYR A 23 5.46 -13.70 -9.80
CA TYR A 23 5.63 -13.57 -8.36
C TYR A 23 6.76 -12.57 -8.05
N THR A 24 6.45 -11.57 -7.26
CA THR A 24 7.47 -10.63 -6.76
C THR A 24 7.96 -11.11 -5.39
N PRO A 25 9.25 -11.51 -5.27
CA PRO A 25 9.80 -11.98 -4.01
C PRO A 25 9.68 -10.95 -2.89
N ALA A 26 9.35 -11.41 -1.68
CA ALA A 26 9.10 -10.53 -0.53
C ALA A 26 10.28 -9.60 -0.20
N TYR A 27 11.53 -10.05 -0.42
CA TYR A 27 12.72 -9.20 -0.18
C TYR A 27 12.80 -8.03 -1.17
N VAL A 28 12.38 -8.22 -2.43
CA VAL A 28 12.32 -7.14 -3.44
C VAL A 28 11.25 -6.13 -3.04
N VAL A 29 10.05 -6.60 -2.66
CA VAL A 29 8.95 -5.76 -2.18
C VAL A 29 9.41 -4.93 -0.99
N SER A 30 10.04 -5.57 0.01
CA SER A 30 10.53 -4.90 1.22
C SER A 30 11.59 -3.84 0.88
N TYR A 31 12.56 -4.17 0.03
CA TYR A 31 13.60 -3.22 -0.38
C TYR A 31 13.00 -2.01 -1.09
N MET A 32 12.15 -2.23 -2.10
CA MET A 32 11.57 -1.15 -2.90
C MET A 32 10.65 -0.27 -2.06
N SER A 33 9.83 -0.84 -1.19
CA SER A 33 8.94 -0.07 -0.30
C SER A 33 9.75 0.84 0.63
N LYS A 34 10.79 0.31 1.26
CA LYS A 34 11.68 1.07 2.14
C LYS A 34 12.38 2.20 1.40
N GLU A 35 13.01 1.89 0.27
CA GLU A 35 13.80 2.86 -0.47
C GLU A 35 12.93 3.98 -1.06
N SER A 36 11.70 3.65 -1.52
CA SER A 36 10.75 4.64 -2.04
C SER A 36 10.27 5.59 -0.95
N ILE A 37 9.89 5.07 0.22
CA ILE A 37 9.45 5.90 1.35
C ILE A 37 10.60 6.78 1.85
N LYS A 38 11.82 6.24 1.92
CA LYS A 38 13.02 7.01 2.26
C LYS A 38 13.23 8.19 1.32
N ARG A 39 13.16 7.96 0.01
CA ARG A 39 13.31 9.01 -0.99
C ARG A 39 12.20 10.05 -0.89
N TYR A 40 10.96 9.61 -0.68
CA TYR A 40 9.82 10.51 -0.47
C TYR A 40 10.03 11.42 0.75
N LEU A 41 10.43 10.86 1.89
CA LEU A 41 10.71 11.64 3.10
C LEU A 41 11.89 12.59 2.88
N GLY A 42 12.98 12.12 2.25
CA GLY A 42 14.14 12.94 1.91
C GLY A 42 13.80 14.11 0.99
N ALA A 43 12.96 13.89 -0.02
CA ALA A 43 12.47 14.94 -0.92
C ALA A 43 11.61 15.99 -0.19
N ASN A 44 11.03 15.64 0.95
CA ASN A 44 10.27 16.54 1.81
C ASN A 44 11.10 17.12 2.99
N GLY A 45 12.41 17.07 2.88
CA GLY A 45 13.33 17.71 3.85
C GLY A 45 13.64 16.89 5.10
N ILE A 46 13.18 15.63 5.17
CA ILE A 46 13.52 14.75 6.29
C ILE A 46 14.87 14.10 6.06
N LEU A 47 15.86 14.48 6.85
CA LEU A 47 17.16 13.83 6.87
C LEU A 47 17.07 12.56 7.72
N LEU A 48 16.91 11.43 7.04
CA LEU A 48 16.92 10.13 7.68
C LEU A 48 18.36 9.71 7.92
N SER A 49 18.74 9.46 9.17
CA SER A 49 19.99 8.79 9.47
C SER A 49 20.02 7.42 8.78
N LYS A 50 21.21 6.92 8.43
CA LYS A 50 21.35 5.62 7.74
C LYS A 50 20.68 4.49 8.51
N ASP A 51 20.51 4.65 9.81
CA ASP A 51 20.00 3.63 10.73
C ASP A 51 18.47 3.47 10.72
N LEU A 52 17.72 4.47 10.23
CA LEU A 52 16.26 4.39 10.20
C LEU A 52 15.71 3.30 9.27
N ILE A 53 16.49 2.84 8.34
CA ILE A 53 16.07 1.88 7.31
C ILE A 53 16.83 0.56 7.44
N GLY A 54 17.98 0.55 8.10
CA GLY A 54 18.83 -0.63 8.25
C GLY A 54 18.64 -1.41 9.53
N THR A 55 18.66 -0.75 10.65
CA THR A 55 18.58 -1.34 11.99
C THR A 55 17.82 -0.43 12.90
N ILE A 56 16.66 -0.86 13.34
CA ILE A 56 15.94 -0.16 14.41
C ILE A 56 16.61 -0.58 15.70
N ASP A 57 17.59 0.19 16.12
CA ASP A 57 17.92 0.24 17.53
C ASP A 57 16.95 1.24 18.18
N ALA A 58 16.08 0.75 19.05
CA ALA A 58 15.07 1.53 19.78
C ALA A 58 15.68 2.65 20.66
N SER A 59 17.00 2.76 20.69
CA SER A 59 17.76 3.72 21.51
C SER A 59 18.16 5.01 20.79
N ASN A 60 17.88 5.16 19.50
CA ASN A 60 18.32 6.35 18.76
C ASN A 60 17.14 7.21 18.30
N PRO A 61 16.77 8.27 19.06
CA PRO A 61 15.70 9.17 18.69
C PRO A 61 16.10 9.96 17.43
N TYR A 62 15.16 10.04 16.51
CA TYR A 62 15.21 10.79 15.27
C TYR A 62 15.81 12.19 15.43
N THR A 63 16.62 12.61 14.49
CA THR A 63 17.02 14.01 14.30
C THR A 63 15.96 14.80 13.51
N GLY A 64 14.73 14.31 13.44
CA GLY A 64 13.61 14.95 12.79
C GLY A 64 12.37 14.98 13.67
N ASP A 65 11.46 15.89 13.39
CA ASP A 65 10.17 15.95 14.07
C ASP A 65 9.32 14.72 13.69
N ALA A 66 9.12 13.81 14.65
CA ALA A 66 8.30 12.60 14.49
C ALA A 66 6.89 12.95 13.96
N GLN A 67 6.33 14.07 14.43
CA GLN A 67 5.03 14.56 14.00
C GLN A 67 5.02 14.94 12.53
N GLN A 68 6.09 15.59 12.03
CA GLN A 68 6.22 15.93 10.63
C GLN A 68 6.30 14.68 9.75
N ILE A 69 7.05 13.67 10.18
CA ILE A 69 7.15 12.39 9.44
C ILE A 69 5.79 11.70 9.40
N LEU A 70 5.08 11.64 10.53
CA LEU A 70 3.74 11.03 10.59
C LEU A 70 2.75 11.74 9.66
N GLU A 71 2.79 13.07 9.60
CA GLU A 71 1.93 13.83 8.69
C GLU A 71 2.26 13.56 7.21
N LEU A 72 3.55 13.46 6.86
CA LEU A 72 3.97 13.07 5.52
C LEU A 72 3.50 11.65 5.17
N LEU A 73 3.65 10.68 6.08
CA LEU A 73 3.18 9.30 5.87
C LEU A 73 1.66 9.21 5.73
N LYS A 74 0.92 10.05 6.44
CA LYS A 74 -0.55 10.13 6.35
C LYS A 74 -1.02 10.69 5.01
N ASN A 75 -0.23 11.55 4.38
CA ASN A 75 -0.59 12.24 3.14
C ASN A 75 0.09 11.65 1.88
N VAL A 76 0.99 10.68 2.02
CA VAL A 76 1.66 10.05 0.88
C VAL A 76 0.65 9.41 -0.07
N LYS A 77 0.92 9.53 -1.37
CA LYS A 77 0.16 8.85 -2.43
C LYS A 77 1.08 7.87 -3.14
N ILE A 78 0.72 6.62 -3.07
CA ILE A 78 1.46 5.50 -3.67
C ILE A 78 0.57 4.90 -4.74
N ILE A 79 1.05 4.90 -5.97
CA ILE A 79 0.37 4.29 -7.10
C ILE A 79 1.24 3.20 -7.71
N ASP A 80 0.64 2.03 -7.93
CA ASP A 80 1.24 0.94 -8.68
C ASP A 80 0.45 0.75 -9.99
N PRO A 81 1.03 1.13 -11.14
CA PRO A 81 0.33 1.09 -12.43
C PRO A 81 0.23 -0.32 -13.04
N ALA A 82 0.81 -1.33 -12.42
CA ALA A 82 0.75 -2.74 -12.82
C ALA A 82 0.76 -3.60 -11.55
N CYS A 83 -0.26 -3.42 -10.70
CA CYS A 83 -0.20 -3.89 -9.32
C CYS A 83 -0.32 -5.41 -9.15
N GLY A 84 -0.72 -6.14 -10.18
CA GLY A 84 -0.93 -7.58 -10.10
C GLY A 84 -1.81 -7.96 -8.91
N SER A 85 -1.41 -8.97 -8.18
CA SER A 85 -2.05 -9.40 -6.93
C SER A 85 -1.79 -8.47 -5.73
N GLY A 86 -1.19 -7.29 -5.92
CA GLY A 86 -1.00 -6.26 -4.89
C GLY A 86 0.20 -6.47 -3.97
N ALA A 87 1.25 -7.17 -4.42
CA ALA A 87 2.42 -7.43 -3.59
C ALA A 87 3.08 -6.14 -3.07
N TYR A 88 3.35 -5.19 -3.96
CA TYR A 88 3.91 -3.88 -3.58
C TYR A 88 2.95 -3.06 -2.73
N LEU A 89 1.65 -3.06 -3.05
CA LEU A 89 0.65 -2.31 -2.29
C LEU A 89 0.62 -2.75 -0.82
N VAL A 90 0.59 -4.06 -0.57
CA VAL A 90 0.68 -4.61 0.80
C VAL A 90 2.03 -4.31 1.44
N GLY A 91 3.12 -4.40 0.68
CA GLY A 91 4.46 -4.07 1.16
C GLY A 91 4.59 -2.62 1.62
N PHE A 92 4.04 -1.68 0.87
CA PHE A 92 4.01 -0.26 1.26
C PHE A 92 3.19 -0.03 2.51
N VAL A 93 2.00 -0.64 2.62
CA VAL A 93 1.19 -0.56 3.85
C VAL A 93 1.99 -1.06 5.04
N ASN A 94 2.65 -2.21 4.92
CA ASN A 94 3.44 -2.78 6.01
C ASN A 94 4.61 -1.86 6.42
N GLU A 95 5.30 -1.27 5.46
CA GLU A 95 6.42 -0.35 5.76
C GLU A 95 5.95 0.95 6.42
N ILE A 96 4.85 1.55 5.93
CA ILE A 96 4.25 2.73 6.56
C ILE A 96 3.82 2.41 7.99
N MET A 97 3.18 1.26 8.22
CA MET A 97 2.76 0.84 9.56
C MET A 97 3.95 0.56 10.49
N ARG A 98 5.03 -0.03 9.97
CA ARG A 98 6.27 -0.21 10.72
C ARG A 98 6.82 1.13 11.20
N LEU A 99 6.89 2.13 10.33
CA LEU A 99 7.34 3.48 10.68
C LEU A 99 6.38 4.15 11.67
N TYR A 100 5.07 4.04 11.46
CA TYR A 100 4.07 4.57 12.38
C TYR A 100 4.26 4.01 13.80
N CYS A 101 4.34 2.70 13.96
CA CYS A 101 4.54 2.08 15.29
C CYS A 101 5.88 2.46 15.92
N THR A 102 6.92 2.66 15.11
CA THR A 102 8.24 3.11 15.61
C THR A 102 8.19 4.56 16.10
N LEU A 103 7.47 5.44 15.39
CA LEU A 103 7.33 6.86 15.72
C LEU A 103 6.29 7.14 16.81
N SER A 104 5.41 6.18 17.07
CA SER A 104 4.32 6.28 18.03
C SER A 104 4.28 5.02 18.90
N PRO A 105 5.28 4.78 19.75
CA PRO A 105 5.38 3.54 20.54
C PRO A 105 4.23 3.39 21.55
N ASP A 106 3.63 4.49 21.98
CA ASP A 106 2.51 4.51 22.93
C ASP A 106 1.13 4.47 22.25
N ALA A 107 1.08 4.30 20.91
CA ALA A 107 -0.19 4.22 20.19
C ALA A 107 -0.98 2.97 20.58
N ASP A 108 -2.23 3.15 20.94
CA ASP A 108 -3.15 2.06 21.23
C ASP A 108 -3.60 1.33 19.96
N SER A 109 -4.23 0.18 20.14
CA SER A 109 -4.69 -0.67 19.02
C SER A 109 -5.71 0.04 18.12
N HIS A 110 -6.54 0.92 18.68
CA HIS A 110 -7.51 1.71 17.91
C HIS A 110 -6.82 2.74 17.01
N SER A 111 -5.83 3.45 17.53
CA SER A 111 -5.04 4.43 16.77
C SER A 111 -4.23 3.76 15.64
N ILE A 112 -3.60 2.61 15.94
CA ILE A 112 -2.87 1.80 14.95
C ILE A 112 -3.82 1.36 13.83
N PHE A 113 -4.99 0.83 14.19
CA PHE A 113 -5.98 0.40 13.21
C PHE A 113 -6.53 1.56 12.38
N ALA A 114 -6.87 2.70 13.03
CA ALA A 114 -7.38 3.89 12.34
C ALA A 114 -6.37 4.43 11.32
N PHE A 115 -5.09 4.48 11.69
CA PHE A 115 -4.02 4.91 10.80
C PHE A 115 -3.86 3.94 9.61
N LYS A 116 -3.85 2.63 9.85
CA LYS A 116 -3.79 1.62 8.79
C LYS A 116 -4.96 1.71 7.83
N LYS A 117 -6.18 1.85 8.36
CA LYS A 117 -7.40 2.05 7.56
C LYS A 117 -7.30 3.30 6.69
N HIS A 118 -6.77 4.39 7.25
CA HIS A 118 -6.52 5.62 6.50
C HIS A 118 -5.53 5.37 5.36
N CYS A 119 -4.38 4.72 5.62
CA CYS A 119 -3.38 4.41 4.60
C CYS A 119 -3.97 3.60 3.44
N VAL A 120 -4.68 2.52 3.75
CA VAL A 120 -5.29 1.66 2.72
C VAL A 120 -6.34 2.41 1.92
N SER A 121 -7.13 3.29 2.55
CA SER A 121 -8.24 3.99 1.89
C SER A 121 -7.82 5.26 1.16
N LYS A 122 -6.71 5.90 1.55
CA LYS A 122 -6.36 7.25 1.08
C LYS A 122 -4.96 7.37 0.49
N CYS A 123 -4.07 6.41 0.77
CA CYS A 123 -2.67 6.50 0.35
C CYS A 123 -2.32 5.51 -0.77
N ILE A 124 -3.04 4.38 -0.88
CA ILE A 124 -2.70 3.27 -1.77
C ILE A 124 -3.63 3.24 -2.97
N PHE A 125 -3.04 3.20 -4.17
CA PHE A 125 -3.73 3.12 -5.45
C PHE A 125 -3.07 2.09 -6.33
N GLY A 126 -3.87 1.35 -7.11
CA GLY A 126 -3.36 0.32 -8.01
C GLY A 126 -4.21 0.20 -9.27
N VAL A 127 -3.55 -0.14 -10.37
CA VAL A 127 -4.20 -0.45 -11.64
C VAL A 127 -3.60 -1.75 -12.17
N ASP A 128 -4.42 -2.62 -12.72
CA ASP A 128 -3.95 -3.78 -13.46
C ASP A 128 -4.92 -4.14 -14.59
N LEU A 129 -4.40 -4.78 -15.63
CA LEU A 129 -5.21 -5.25 -16.76
C LEU A 129 -6.09 -6.44 -16.37
N GLU A 130 -5.59 -7.28 -15.46
CA GLU A 130 -6.21 -8.53 -15.07
C GLU A 130 -7.22 -8.32 -13.93
N GLU A 131 -8.50 -8.53 -14.22
CA GLU A 131 -9.58 -8.36 -13.25
C GLU A 131 -9.40 -9.24 -12.00
N TYR A 132 -8.99 -10.50 -12.19
CA TYR A 132 -8.77 -11.41 -11.06
C TYR A 132 -7.60 -10.96 -10.19
N ALA A 133 -6.53 -10.42 -10.78
CA ALA A 133 -5.41 -9.87 -10.04
C ALA A 133 -5.86 -8.70 -9.16
N VAL A 134 -6.66 -7.79 -9.71
CA VAL A 134 -7.26 -6.65 -8.98
C VAL A 134 -8.11 -7.14 -7.81
N GLN A 135 -8.98 -8.14 -8.02
CA GLN A 135 -9.81 -8.71 -6.94
C GLN A 135 -8.96 -9.32 -5.82
N ILE A 136 -7.88 -10.02 -6.17
CA ILE A 136 -6.94 -10.56 -5.16
C ILE A 136 -6.20 -9.44 -4.43
N ALA A 137 -5.77 -8.39 -5.12
CA ALA A 137 -5.13 -7.24 -4.49
C ALA A 137 -6.06 -6.56 -3.48
N GLN A 138 -7.32 -6.34 -3.84
CA GLN A 138 -8.36 -5.82 -2.95
C GLN A 138 -8.56 -6.74 -1.73
N LEU A 139 -8.72 -8.05 -1.96
CA LEU A 139 -8.89 -9.03 -0.89
C LEU A 139 -7.70 -9.04 0.08
N ARG A 140 -6.47 -8.99 -0.43
CA ARG A 140 -5.25 -8.96 0.41
C ARG A 140 -5.20 -7.71 1.29
N LEU A 141 -5.55 -6.54 0.75
CA LEU A 141 -5.62 -5.30 1.52
C LEU A 141 -6.72 -5.37 2.60
N TRP A 142 -7.90 -5.92 2.28
CA TRP A 142 -8.95 -6.13 3.27
C TRP A 142 -8.52 -7.10 4.38
N LEU A 143 -7.93 -8.24 4.03
CA LEU A 143 -7.41 -9.20 5.01
C LEU A 143 -6.33 -8.59 5.90
N SER A 144 -5.47 -7.74 5.33
CA SER A 144 -4.48 -7.00 6.09
C SER A 144 -5.13 -6.07 7.14
N LEU A 145 -6.27 -5.47 6.83
CA LEU A 145 -7.05 -4.67 7.79
C LEU A 145 -7.74 -5.52 8.84
N ILE A 146 -8.48 -6.55 8.42
CA ILE A 146 -9.28 -7.39 9.33
C ILE A 146 -8.40 -8.08 10.37
N SER A 147 -7.18 -8.50 9.98
CA SER A 147 -6.26 -9.17 10.91
C SER A 147 -5.83 -8.32 12.11
N GLN A 148 -6.11 -7.02 12.10
CA GLN A 148 -5.80 -6.07 13.17
C GLN A 148 -7.04 -5.32 13.69
N ALA A 149 -8.23 -5.67 13.20
CA ALA A 149 -9.47 -5.06 13.67
C ALA A 149 -9.75 -5.47 15.12
N VAL A 150 -10.00 -4.48 15.97
CA VAL A 150 -10.36 -4.69 17.38
C VAL A 150 -11.84 -4.98 17.52
N ASP A 151 -12.66 -4.31 16.70
CA ASP A 151 -14.13 -4.43 16.70
C ASP A 151 -14.66 -4.72 15.30
N PRO A 152 -15.82 -5.38 15.17
CA PRO A 152 -16.51 -5.54 13.89
C PRO A 152 -16.84 -4.16 13.29
N MET A 153 -16.38 -3.91 12.06
CA MET A 153 -16.64 -2.65 11.38
C MET A 153 -16.83 -2.86 9.87
N PRO A 154 -17.55 -1.95 9.20
CA PRO A 154 -17.64 -1.99 7.76
C PRO A 154 -16.26 -1.80 7.11
N LEU A 155 -15.96 -2.62 6.12
CA LEU A 155 -14.73 -2.51 5.33
C LEU A 155 -14.73 -1.21 4.53
N PRO A 156 -13.57 -0.55 4.36
CA PRO A 156 -13.47 0.61 3.49
C PRO A 156 -13.69 0.23 2.02
N HIS A 157 -14.18 1.16 1.23
CA HIS A 157 -14.31 1.01 -0.23
C HIS A 157 -12.92 1.11 -0.88
N ILE A 158 -12.25 -0.03 -1.02
CA ILE A 158 -10.93 -0.15 -1.68
C ILE A 158 -11.10 -0.31 -3.20
N ASP A 159 -12.25 -0.76 -3.64
CA ASP A 159 -12.67 -0.93 -5.03
C ASP A 159 -12.57 0.35 -5.88
N LEU A 160 -12.56 1.52 -5.25
CA LEU A 160 -12.33 2.81 -5.92
C LEU A 160 -10.84 3.14 -6.11
N ASN A 161 -9.97 2.51 -5.34
CA ASN A 161 -8.54 2.79 -5.35
C ASN A 161 -7.73 1.76 -6.14
N ILE A 162 -8.23 0.52 -6.21
CA ILE A 162 -7.59 -0.58 -6.92
C ILE A 162 -8.55 -1.00 -8.03
N VAL A 163 -8.18 -0.72 -9.25
CA VAL A 163 -9.11 -0.81 -10.39
C VAL A 163 -8.52 -1.58 -11.57
N VAL A 164 -9.39 -2.15 -12.38
CA VAL A 164 -9.02 -2.75 -13.66
C VAL A 164 -8.84 -1.64 -14.70
N GLY A 165 -7.70 -1.63 -15.38
CA GLY A 165 -7.44 -0.64 -16.42
C GLY A 165 -6.10 -0.85 -17.12
N ASP A 166 -5.94 -0.15 -18.23
CA ASP A 166 -4.68 -0.06 -18.96
C ASP A 166 -3.99 1.25 -18.60
N SER A 167 -2.88 1.17 -17.87
CA SER A 167 -2.13 2.32 -17.40
C SER A 167 -1.36 3.05 -18.51
N ILE A 168 -1.19 2.44 -19.69
CA ILE A 168 -0.46 3.01 -20.81
C ILE A 168 -1.41 3.71 -21.79
N SER A 169 -2.46 2.99 -22.22
CA SER A 169 -3.42 3.53 -23.21
C SER A 169 -4.52 4.39 -22.56
N GLY A 170 -4.61 4.37 -21.23
CA GLY A 170 -5.65 5.07 -20.48
C GLY A 170 -7.00 4.35 -20.50
N PRO A 171 -8.06 5.00 -20.01
CA PRO A 171 -9.37 4.38 -19.90
C PRO A 171 -9.90 3.98 -21.27
N ASN A 172 -10.30 2.71 -21.39
CA ASN A 172 -10.92 2.19 -22.63
C ASN A 172 -12.20 2.99 -22.94
N PRO A 173 -12.29 3.66 -24.10
CA PRO A 173 -13.44 4.52 -24.44
C PRO A 173 -14.80 3.80 -24.46
N GLY A 174 -14.81 2.46 -24.52
CA GLY A 174 -16.02 1.63 -24.49
C GLY A 174 -16.45 1.14 -23.10
N LYS A 175 -15.62 1.33 -22.06
CA LYS A 175 -15.98 0.98 -20.68
C LYS A 175 -16.32 2.26 -19.90
N HIS A 176 -17.57 2.38 -19.45
CA HIS A 176 -17.94 3.41 -18.51
C HIS A 176 -17.30 3.11 -17.13
N TYR A 177 -16.16 3.73 -16.86
CA TYR A 177 -15.66 3.80 -15.51
C TYR A 177 -16.58 4.74 -14.74
N LEU A 178 -17.33 4.20 -13.77
CA LEU A 178 -18.13 5.00 -12.84
C LEU A 178 -17.14 5.73 -11.88
N TRP A 179 -16.56 6.82 -12.37
CA TRP A 179 -15.85 7.74 -11.51
C TRP A 179 -16.88 8.50 -10.69
N PRO A 180 -16.87 8.43 -9.36
CA PRO A 180 -17.82 9.17 -8.54
C PRO A 180 -17.76 10.66 -8.90
N ALA A 181 -18.92 11.26 -9.19
CA ALA A 181 -19.03 12.64 -9.67
C ALA A 181 -18.47 13.68 -8.67
N ASP A 182 -18.37 13.30 -7.40
CA ASP A 182 -17.86 14.10 -6.28
C ASP A 182 -16.33 14.17 -6.21
N GLN A 183 -15.59 13.32 -6.94
CA GLN A 183 -14.13 13.39 -6.99
C GLN A 183 -13.57 14.22 -8.16
N LYS A 184 -14.42 14.74 -9.06
CA LYS A 184 -14.00 15.58 -10.19
C LYS A 184 -13.47 16.96 -9.76
N SER A 185 -13.64 17.37 -8.51
CA SER A 185 -13.19 18.67 -7.99
C SER A 185 -11.86 18.62 -7.23
N ALA A 186 -11.15 17.48 -7.23
CA ALA A 186 -9.92 17.29 -6.47
C ALA A 186 -8.67 17.04 -7.33
N LEU A 187 -8.74 17.34 -8.64
CA LEU A 187 -7.60 17.38 -9.56
C LEU A 187 -7.21 18.79 -9.94
#